data_4a3183d62bbb29742bc73e9f60cda2d6
#
_entry.id   4a3183d62bbb29742bc73e9f60cda2d6
#
_cell.length_a   1.000
_cell.length_b   1.000
_cell.length_c   1.000
_cell.angle_alpha   90.00
_cell.angle_beta   90.00
_cell.angle_gamma   90.00
#
_symmetry.space_group_name_H-M   'P 1'
#
loop_
_entity.id
_entity.type
_entity.pdbx_description
1 polymer ?
#
loop_
_entity_poly.entity_id
_entity_poly.type
_entity_poly.pdbx_seq_one_letter_code
_entity_poly.pdbx_strand_id
1 'polypeptide(L)'
;MAERQRLLLEILVKAGAPMHRNEVMEKLEQLQPPLPEELGYYKTHPSSTKYRVSTHFFNIAQVRAGWIVKERGMWSATADGAEALTKYPDVSSFSAASTAAYRAWKALRDQEIDPTKSDQLGDEQSQSLVALSIEDAEDEAVTQIRNHLANQPWQSFQDLVAHLLRAMGWHVVYKADDGADRGLDIVAYEDPLGAKGTRIKVQVKRYSEATVAADVVERTASKINDGETAVIVTLSSFTKEARLSARDSKYRITLIDGNRLIEL
;
A
#
# COMPACT_ATOMS: atom_id res chain seq x y z
N MET A 1 16.41 -18.85 -0.72
CA MET A 1 14.95 -18.90 -1.02
C MET A 1 14.13 -19.26 0.20
N ALA A 2 14.31 -20.42 0.83
CA ALA A 2 13.56 -20.83 2.02
C ALA A 2 13.67 -19.82 3.20
N GLU A 3 14.85 -19.27 3.41
CA GLU A 3 15.08 -18.22 4.41
C GLU A 3 14.27 -16.95 4.08
N ARG A 4 14.19 -16.55 2.81
CA ARG A 4 13.41 -15.41 2.35
C ARG A 4 11.91 -15.58 2.61
N GLN A 5 11.38 -16.78 2.38
CA GLN A 5 9.99 -17.11 2.70
C GLN A 5 9.68 -16.95 4.18
N ARG A 6 10.59 -17.43 5.05
CA ARG A 6 10.43 -17.32 6.50
C ARG A 6 10.52 -15.87 6.96
N LEU A 7 11.53 -15.12 6.50
CA LEU A 7 11.70 -13.70 6.79
C LEU A 7 10.47 -12.87 6.38
N LEU A 8 9.90 -13.15 5.21
CA LEU A 8 8.70 -12.45 4.76
C LEU A 8 7.54 -12.64 5.74
N LEU A 9 7.29 -13.86 6.18
CA LEU A 9 6.24 -14.14 7.16
C LEU A 9 6.55 -13.50 8.52
N GLU A 10 7.81 -13.51 8.96
CA GLU A 10 8.25 -12.84 10.20
C GLU A 10 8.01 -11.32 10.16
N ILE A 11 8.26 -10.67 9.00
CA ILE A 11 7.95 -9.25 8.79
C ILE A 11 6.46 -8.99 9.00
N LEU A 12 5.60 -9.80 8.40
CA LEU A 12 4.14 -9.64 8.48
C LEU A 12 3.61 -9.92 9.88
N VAL A 13 4.09 -10.96 10.55
CA VAL A 13 3.71 -11.29 11.93
C VAL A 13 4.14 -10.16 12.88
N LYS A 14 5.38 -9.66 12.74
CA LYS A 14 5.89 -8.56 13.55
C LYS A 14 5.14 -7.25 13.33
N ALA A 15 4.61 -7.03 12.12
CA ALA A 15 3.81 -5.84 11.82
C ALA A 15 2.47 -5.86 12.58
N GLY A 16 1.85 -7.03 12.76
CA GLY A 16 0.58 -7.19 13.45
C GLY A 16 -0.63 -6.54 12.76
N ALA A 17 -0.43 -6.01 11.56
CA ALA A 17 -1.44 -5.34 10.74
C ALA A 17 -1.10 -5.52 9.26
N PRO A 18 -2.09 -5.39 8.34
CA PRO A 18 -1.83 -5.42 6.91
C PRO A 18 -0.79 -4.37 6.49
N MET A 19 0.18 -4.79 5.69
CA MET A 19 1.24 -3.93 5.12
C MET A 19 1.11 -3.88 3.61
N HIS A 20 1.41 -2.73 3.02
CA HIS A 20 1.49 -2.64 1.56
C HIS A 20 2.66 -3.48 1.03
N ARG A 21 2.44 -4.21 -0.07
CA ARG A 21 3.44 -5.14 -0.65
C ARG A 21 4.81 -4.51 -0.89
N ASN A 22 4.86 -3.25 -1.31
CA ASN A 22 6.12 -2.55 -1.54
C ASN A 22 6.89 -2.34 -0.22
N GLU A 23 6.21 -2.00 0.87
CA GLU A 23 6.82 -1.87 2.19
C GLU A 23 7.35 -3.22 2.71
N VAL A 24 6.61 -4.31 2.44
CA VAL A 24 7.08 -5.67 2.76
C VAL A 24 8.35 -5.99 1.99
N MET A 25 8.37 -5.70 0.67
CA MET A 25 9.54 -5.95 -0.17
C MET A 25 10.74 -5.09 0.22
N GLU A 26 10.55 -3.81 0.53
CA GLU A 26 11.61 -2.92 1.01
C GLU A 26 12.25 -3.43 2.31
N LYS A 27 11.42 -3.86 3.28
CA LYS A 27 11.92 -4.45 4.51
C LYS A 27 12.66 -5.77 4.27
N LEU A 28 12.16 -6.58 3.35
CA LEU A 28 12.78 -7.83 2.99
C LEU A 28 14.13 -7.61 2.30
N GLU A 29 14.22 -6.64 1.36
CA GLU A 29 15.45 -6.23 0.69
C GLU A 29 16.50 -5.68 1.68
N GLN A 30 16.07 -4.99 2.74
CA GLN A 30 16.96 -4.53 3.82
C GLN A 30 17.51 -5.68 4.68
N LEU A 31 16.69 -6.69 4.98
CA LEU A 31 17.08 -7.83 5.82
C LEU A 31 17.86 -8.89 5.03
N GLN A 32 17.49 -9.08 3.78
CA GLN A 32 18.13 -10.01 2.84
C GLN A 32 18.34 -9.33 1.49
N PRO A 33 19.42 -8.58 1.31
CA PRO A 33 19.70 -7.87 0.06
C PRO A 33 19.71 -8.80 -1.14
N PRO A 34 19.21 -8.34 -2.31
CA PRO A 34 19.25 -9.13 -3.56
C PRO A 34 20.69 -9.43 -3.99
N LEU A 35 20.90 -10.62 -4.52
CA LEU A 35 22.16 -10.96 -5.18
C LEU A 35 22.31 -10.19 -6.50
N PRO A 36 23.53 -9.97 -7.00
CA PRO A 36 23.75 -9.23 -8.26
C PRO A 36 22.93 -9.75 -9.45
N GLU A 37 22.73 -11.08 -9.57
CA GLU A 37 21.91 -11.70 -10.59
C GLU A 37 20.40 -11.49 -10.42
N GLU A 38 19.95 -11.14 -9.21
CA GLU A 38 18.55 -10.86 -8.88
C GLU A 38 18.16 -9.38 -9.10
N LEU A 39 19.13 -8.49 -9.29
CA LEU A 39 18.90 -7.07 -9.59
C LEU A 39 18.42 -6.83 -11.03
N GLY A 40 18.61 -7.80 -11.93
CA GLY A 40 18.13 -7.73 -13.32
C GLY A 40 16.63 -7.92 -13.42
N TYR A 41 16.11 -7.74 -14.63
CA TYR A 41 14.70 -7.90 -14.96
C TYR A 41 14.48 -9.13 -15.84
N TYR A 42 13.29 -9.73 -15.80
CA TYR A 42 12.88 -10.70 -16.81
C TYR A 42 12.35 -9.96 -18.04
N LYS A 43 12.56 -10.55 -19.25
CA LYS A 43 12.01 -9.99 -20.49
C LYS A 43 10.47 -9.88 -20.47
N THR A 44 9.83 -10.78 -19.74
CA THR A 44 8.38 -10.85 -19.57
C THR A 44 7.85 -9.94 -18.47
N HIS A 45 8.72 -9.42 -17.59
CA HIS A 45 8.36 -8.57 -16.45
C HIS A 45 9.39 -7.43 -16.31
N PRO A 46 9.38 -6.44 -17.22
CA PRO A 46 10.37 -5.37 -17.23
C PRO A 46 10.20 -4.35 -16.09
N SER A 47 9.08 -4.35 -15.40
CA SER A 47 8.77 -3.44 -14.30
C SER A 47 9.25 -3.93 -12.92
N SER A 48 9.53 -5.24 -12.78
CA SER A 48 9.91 -5.83 -11.49
C SER A 48 11.24 -6.57 -11.56
N THR A 49 12.12 -6.38 -10.55
CA THR A 49 13.38 -7.10 -10.47
C THR A 49 13.16 -8.61 -10.31
N LYS A 50 14.13 -9.41 -10.76
CA LYS A 50 14.09 -10.86 -10.56
C LYS A 50 13.93 -11.25 -9.09
N TYR A 51 14.50 -10.46 -8.17
CA TYR A 51 14.31 -10.62 -6.74
C TYR A 51 12.83 -10.58 -6.34
N ARG A 52 12.11 -9.52 -6.74
CA ARG A 52 10.70 -9.34 -6.42
C ARG A 52 9.84 -10.41 -7.06
N VAL A 53 10.04 -10.67 -8.35
CA VAL A 53 9.32 -11.73 -9.08
C VAL A 53 9.50 -13.08 -8.41
N SER A 54 10.75 -13.48 -8.11
CA SER A 54 11.02 -14.76 -7.45
C SER A 54 10.39 -14.84 -6.06
N THR A 55 10.41 -13.75 -5.29
CA THR A 55 9.79 -13.69 -3.97
C THR A 55 8.28 -13.92 -4.04
N HIS A 56 7.59 -13.33 -5.02
CA HIS A 56 6.17 -13.60 -5.28
C HIS A 56 5.88 -15.08 -5.53
N PHE A 57 6.69 -15.74 -6.38
CA PHE A 57 6.52 -17.16 -6.66
C PHE A 57 6.70 -18.03 -5.42
N PHE A 58 7.71 -17.74 -4.61
CA PHE A 58 8.02 -18.59 -3.45
C PHE A 58 7.00 -18.44 -2.31
N ASN A 59 6.29 -17.33 -2.20
CA ASN A 59 5.30 -17.17 -1.14
C ASN A 59 3.91 -17.71 -1.50
N ILE A 60 3.69 -18.19 -2.73
CA ILE A 60 2.43 -18.86 -3.13
C ILE A 60 2.12 -20.02 -2.18
N ALA A 61 3.13 -20.81 -1.81
CA ALA A 61 2.94 -21.93 -0.89
C ALA A 61 2.40 -21.46 0.48
N GLN A 62 2.84 -20.32 0.99
CA GLN A 62 2.37 -19.76 2.25
C GLN A 62 0.96 -19.17 2.15
N VAL A 63 0.61 -18.59 1.02
CA VAL A 63 -0.77 -18.13 0.76
C VAL A 63 -1.72 -19.33 0.68
N ARG A 64 -1.32 -20.38 -0.03
CA ARG A 64 -2.12 -21.63 -0.14
C ARG A 64 -2.19 -22.42 1.17
N ALA A 65 -1.18 -22.30 2.02
CA ALA A 65 -1.21 -22.81 3.39
C ALA A 65 -2.12 -22.00 4.33
N GLY A 66 -2.66 -20.86 3.88
CA GLY A 66 -3.45 -19.96 4.72
C GLY A 66 -2.62 -19.14 5.73
N TRP A 67 -1.29 -19.08 5.57
CA TRP A 67 -0.40 -18.35 6.48
C TRP A 67 -0.31 -16.86 6.16
N ILE A 68 -0.55 -16.49 4.89
CA ILE A 68 -0.54 -15.13 4.39
C ILE A 68 -1.84 -14.88 3.62
N VAL A 69 -2.45 -13.74 3.87
CA VAL A 69 -3.56 -13.20 3.08
C VAL A 69 -3.04 -12.00 2.28
N LYS A 70 -3.43 -11.95 1.01
CA LYS A 70 -3.12 -10.86 0.09
C LYS A 70 -4.43 -10.30 -0.46
N GLU A 71 -4.70 -9.04 -0.20
CA GLU A 71 -5.91 -8.36 -0.66
C GLU A 71 -5.58 -6.92 -1.06
N ARG A 72 -5.89 -6.56 -2.31
CA ARG A 72 -5.73 -5.19 -2.84
C ARG A 72 -4.34 -4.59 -2.58
N GLY A 73 -3.29 -5.37 -2.84
CA GLY A 73 -1.90 -4.95 -2.61
C GLY A 73 -1.46 -4.92 -1.16
N MET A 74 -2.34 -5.26 -0.21
CA MET A 74 -2.04 -5.37 1.22
C MET A 74 -1.79 -6.83 1.58
N TRP A 75 -0.72 -7.10 2.33
CA TRP A 75 -0.35 -8.42 2.80
C TRP A 75 -0.41 -8.47 4.32
N SER A 76 -0.95 -9.55 4.86
CA SER A 76 -1.01 -9.78 6.31
C SER A 76 -0.73 -11.24 6.66
N ALA A 77 -0.15 -11.47 7.82
CA ALA A 77 -0.05 -12.80 8.40
C ALA A 77 -1.38 -13.18 9.08
N THR A 78 -1.73 -14.47 8.99
CA THR A 78 -2.85 -15.04 9.74
C THR A 78 -2.39 -15.56 11.10
N ALA A 79 -3.33 -15.98 11.95
CA ALA A 79 -3.02 -16.69 13.19
C ALA A 79 -2.24 -17.98 12.92
N ASP A 80 -2.64 -18.74 11.88
CA ASP A 80 -1.95 -19.97 11.47
C ASP A 80 -0.53 -19.68 10.98
N GLY A 81 -0.32 -18.53 10.30
CA GLY A 81 1.01 -18.07 9.90
C GLY A 81 1.91 -17.77 11.09
N ALA A 82 1.38 -17.10 12.11
CA ALA A 82 2.12 -16.84 13.35
C ALA A 82 2.45 -18.14 14.10
N GLU A 83 1.50 -19.08 14.17
CA GLU A 83 1.72 -20.41 14.76
C GLU A 83 2.78 -21.21 13.99
N ALA A 84 2.76 -21.13 12.64
CA ALA A 84 3.72 -21.83 11.79
C ALA A 84 5.18 -21.43 12.09
N LEU A 85 5.45 -20.15 12.36
CA LEU A 85 6.79 -19.69 12.76
C LEU A 85 7.28 -20.34 14.07
N THR A 86 6.37 -20.57 15.01
CA THR A 86 6.67 -21.22 16.30
C THR A 86 6.82 -22.72 16.15
N LYS A 87 5.92 -23.35 15.37
CA LYS A 87 5.87 -24.79 15.15
C LYS A 87 7.05 -25.30 14.32
N TYR A 88 7.53 -24.48 13.39
CA TYR A 88 8.65 -24.80 12.50
C TYR A 88 9.80 -23.80 12.70
N PRO A 89 10.62 -23.98 13.76
CA PRO A 89 11.59 -22.98 14.18
C PRO A 89 12.79 -22.84 13.24
N ASP A 90 13.13 -23.86 12.48
CA ASP A 90 14.22 -23.83 11.52
C ASP A 90 13.73 -23.67 10.07
N VAL A 91 14.59 -23.10 9.20
CA VAL A 91 14.26 -22.80 7.80
C VAL A 91 13.88 -24.05 7.01
N SER A 92 14.49 -25.20 7.30
CA SER A 92 14.26 -26.45 6.56
C SER A 92 12.88 -27.02 6.88
N SER A 93 12.53 -27.14 8.15
CA SER A 93 11.23 -27.63 8.61
C SER A 93 10.10 -26.68 8.16
N PHE A 94 10.34 -25.37 8.22
CA PHE A 94 9.39 -24.37 7.73
C PHE A 94 9.13 -24.50 6.22
N SER A 95 10.18 -24.62 5.40
CA SER A 95 10.06 -24.78 3.97
C SER A 95 9.38 -26.10 3.58
N ALA A 96 9.70 -27.19 4.30
CA ALA A 96 9.06 -28.48 4.10
C ALA A 96 7.57 -28.45 4.42
N ALA A 97 7.18 -27.80 5.54
CA ALA A 97 5.78 -27.62 5.93
C ALA A 97 4.99 -26.76 4.93
N SER A 98 5.57 -25.66 4.47
CA SER A 98 4.98 -24.79 3.44
C SER A 98 4.73 -25.56 2.14
N THR A 99 5.73 -26.36 1.70
CA THR A 99 5.60 -27.20 0.51
C THR A 99 4.57 -28.31 0.68
N ALA A 100 4.50 -28.94 1.85
CA ALA A 100 3.50 -29.97 2.15
C ALA A 100 2.08 -29.39 2.13
N ALA A 101 1.86 -28.22 2.72
CA ALA A 101 0.57 -27.53 2.68
C ALA A 101 0.13 -27.18 1.25
N TYR A 102 1.07 -26.70 0.43
CA TYR A 102 0.79 -26.46 -0.99
C TYR A 102 0.38 -27.74 -1.74
N ARG A 103 1.09 -28.86 -1.51
CA ARG A 103 0.77 -30.15 -2.14
C ARG A 103 -0.61 -30.67 -1.69
N ALA A 104 -0.96 -30.53 -0.41
CA ALA A 104 -2.24 -30.93 0.11
C ALA A 104 -3.38 -30.09 -0.51
N TRP A 105 -3.21 -28.77 -0.60
CA TRP A 105 -4.15 -27.89 -1.28
C TRP A 105 -4.34 -28.29 -2.76
N LYS A 106 -3.22 -28.56 -3.47
CA LYS A 106 -3.25 -28.98 -4.87
C LYS A 106 -4.02 -30.30 -5.04
N ALA A 107 -3.76 -31.30 -4.19
CA ALA A 107 -4.45 -32.60 -4.25
C ALA A 107 -5.96 -32.49 -4.02
N LEU A 108 -6.42 -31.60 -3.11
CA LEU A 108 -7.84 -31.34 -2.90
C LEU A 108 -8.49 -30.67 -4.11
N ARG A 109 -7.84 -29.69 -4.70
CA ARG A 109 -8.32 -29.01 -5.90
C ARG A 109 -8.43 -29.97 -7.09
N ASP A 110 -7.43 -30.84 -7.29
CA ASP A 110 -7.40 -31.79 -8.40
C ASP A 110 -8.47 -32.89 -8.27
N GLN A 111 -9.02 -33.10 -7.05
CA GLN A 111 -10.18 -33.96 -6.80
C GLN A 111 -11.54 -33.29 -7.12
N GLU A 112 -11.61 -31.95 -7.07
CA GLU A 112 -12.83 -31.19 -7.36
C GLU A 112 -13.00 -30.88 -8.86
N ILE A 113 -11.99 -31.12 -9.69
CA ILE A 113 -12.03 -30.86 -11.13
C ILE A 113 -12.64 -32.06 -11.87
N ASP A 114 -13.79 -31.83 -12.53
CA ASP A 114 -14.41 -32.78 -13.45
C ASP A 114 -13.45 -33.13 -14.61
N PRO A 115 -13.15 -34.41 -14.88
CA PRO A 115 -12.22 -34.85 -15.93
C PRO A 115 -12.56 -34.38 -17.36
N THR A 116 -13.79 -33.90 -17.57
CA THR A 116 -14.24 -33.41 -18.89
C THR A 116 -13.79 -31.97 -19.22
N LYS A 117 -13.13 -31.28 -18.28
CA LYS A 117 -12.60 -29.91 -18.45
C LYS A 117 -11.06 -29.87 -18.47
N SER A 118 -10.40 -30.95 -18.88
CA SER A 118 -8.94 -31.13 -18.72
C SER A 118 -8.03 -30.32 -19.64
N ASP A 119 -8.56 -29.49 -20.54
CA ASP A 119 -7.74 -28.67 -21.46
C ASP A 119 -7.21 -27.36 -20.88
N GLN A 120 -7.42 -27.09 -19.57
CA GLN A 120 -6.95 -25.86 -18.88
C GLN A 120 -5.86 -26.12 -17.85
N LEU A 121 -5.24 -27.29 -17.81
CA LEU A 121 -4.27 -27.70 -16.77
C LEU A 121 -2.81 -27.34 -17.06
N GLY A 122 -2.54 -26.58 -18.13
CA GLY A 122 -1.23 -25.96 -18.35
C GLY A 122 -0.93 -24.75 -17.44
N ASP A 123 -1.77 -24.44 -16.45
CA ASP A 123 -2.07 -23.05 -16.13
C ASP A 123 -1.73 -22.56 -14.71
N GLU A 124 -1.15 -23.36 -13.81
CA GLU A 124 -0.79 -22.81 -12.48
C GLU A 124 0.37 -21.84 -12.55
N GLN A 125 1.37 -22.13 -13.37
CA GLN A 125 2.41 -21.15 -13.67
C GLN A 125 1.85 -19.97 -14.46
N SER A 126 0.93 -20.22 -15.40
CA SER A 126 0.26 -19.18 -16.18
C SER A 126 -0.70 -18.35 -15.34
N GLN A 127 -1.51 -18.94 -14.44
CA GLN A 127 -2.40 -18.19 -13.52
C GLN A 127 -1.60 -17.42 -12.47
N SER A 128 -0.51 -17.98 -11.97
CA SER A 128 0.41 -17.26 -11.08
C SER A 128 1.13 -16.13 -11.81
N LEU A 129 1.51 -16.34 -13.08
CA LEU A 129 2.09 -15.31 -13.94
C LEU A 129 1.07 -14.24 -14.32
N VAL A 130 -0.18 -14.61 -14.56
CA VAL A 130 -1.29 -13.65 -14.82
C VAL A 130 -1.59 -12.84 -13.56
N ALA A 131 -1.67 -13.46 -12.39
CA ALA A 131 -1.87 -12.75 -11.14
C ALA A 131 -0.70 -11.78 -10.84
N LEU A 132 0.55 -12.22 -11.06
CA LEU A 132 1.73 -11.38 -10.98
C LEU A 132 1.68 -10.24 -11.99
N SER A 133 1.26 -10.51 -13.24
CA SER A 133 1.18 -9.48 -14.27
C SER A 133 0.09 -8.44 -13.99
N ILE A 134 -1.00 -8.81 -13.31
CA ILE A 134 -2.04 -7.88 -12.86
C ILE A 134 -1.50 -7.02 -11.71
N GLU A 135 -0.88 -7.63 -10.69
CA GLU A 135 -0.28 -6.88 -9.58
C GLU A 135 0.84 -5.93 -10.07
N ASP A 136 1.68 -6.40 -11.00
CA ASP A 136 2.74 -5.58 -11.61
C ASP A 136 2.15 -4.44 -12.46
N ALA A 137 1.06 -4.69 -13.20
CA ALA A 137 0.36 -3.66 -13.98
C ALA A 137 -0.30 -2.61 -13.05
N GLU A 138 -0.88 -3.03 -11.94
CA GLU A 138 -1.43 -2.12 -10.92
C GLU A 138 -0.33 -1.26 -10.30
N ASP A 139 0.83 -1.84 -9.94
CA ASP A 139 1.97 -1.09 -9.40
C ASP A 139 2.57 -0.12 -10.41
N GLU A 140 2.69 -0.55 -11.66
CA GLU A 140 3.15 0.30 -12.74
C GLU A 140 2.16 1.47 -12.95
N ALA A 141 0.85 1.20 -12.95
CA ALA A 141 -0.18 2.23 -13.06
C ALA A 141 -0.09 3.24 -11.90
N VAL A 142 0.01 2.76 -10.65
CA VAL A 142 0.20 3.61 -9.47
C VAL A 142 1.49 4.46 -9.60
N THR A 143 2.57 3.84 -10.06
CA THR A 143 3.86 4.53 -10.27
C THR A 143 3.73 5.60 -11.35
N GLN A 144 3.10 5.28 -12.48
CA GLN A 144 2.89 6.23 -13.57
C GLN A 144 1.99 7.39 -13.15
N ILE A 145 0.88 7.12 -12.44
CA ILE A 145 -0.01 8.15 -11.90
C ILE A 145 0.78 9.05 -10.95
N ARG A 146 1.54 8.49 -10.03
CA ARG A 146 2.36 9.26 -9.08
C ARG A 146 3.38 10.14 -9.78
N ASN A 147 4.12 9.59 -10.75
CA ASN A 147 5.10 10.34 -11.55
C ASN A 147 4.43 11.45 -12.37
N HIS A 148 3.28 11.16 -12.97
CA HIS A 148 2.51 12.17 -13.68
C HIS A 148 2.12 13.32 -12.75
N LEU A 149 1.55 13.04 -11.59
CA LEU A 149 1.13 14.05 -10.61
C LEU A 149 2.33 14.83 -10.04
N ALA A 150 3.47 14.16 -9.81
CA ALA A 150 4.69 14.81 -9.33
C ALA A 150 5.29 15.80 -10.35
N ASN A 151 5.10 15.55 -11.66
CA ASN A 151 5.59 16.40 -12.74
C ASN A 151 4.62 17.52 -13.12
N GLN A 152 3.38 17.51 -12.62
CA GLN A 152 2.44 18.62 -12.86
C GLN A 152 2.83 19.87 -12.06
N PRO A 153 2.41 21.09 -12.51
CA PRO A 153 2.47 22.27 -11.66
C PRO A 153 1.79 22.02 -10.31
N TRP A 154 2.27 22.66 -9.24
CA TRP A 154 1.70 22.44 -7.91
C TRP A 154 0.20 22.84 -7.84
N GLN A 155 -0.18 23.86 -8.62
CA GLN A 155 -1.56 24.31 -8.75
C GLN A 155 -2.48 23.21 -9.30
N SER A 156 -2.00 22.45 -10.32
CA SER A 156 -2.73 21.32 -10.88
C SER A 156 -2.97 20.22 -9.85
N PHE A 157 -2.00 19.98 -8.97
CA PHE A 157 -2.17 19.02 -7.87
C PHE A 157 -3.18 19.52 -6.83
N GLN A 158 -3.17 20.81 -6.51
CA GLN A 158 -4.16 21.44 -5.65
C GLN A 158 -5.56 21.40 -6.28
N ASP A 159 -5.67 21.64 -7.59
CA ASP A 159 -6.92 21.51 -8.35
C ASP A 159 -7.47 20.08 -8.31
N LEU A 160 -6.60 19.08 -8.49
CA LEU A 160 -6.99 17.68 -8.37
C LEU A 160 -7.62 17.38 -7.00
N VAL A 161 -6.97 17.82 -5.92
CA VAL A 161 -7.50 17.62 -4.56
C VAL A 161 -8.84 18.34 -4.38
N ALA A 162 -8.98 19.56 -4.92
CA ALA A 162 -10.25 20.29 -4.86
C ALA A 162 -11.36 19.59 -5.67
N HIS A 163 -11.04 19.02 -6.83
CA HIS A 163 -12.01 18.25 -7.64
C HIS A 163 -12.39 16.93 -6.97
N LEU A 164 -11.43 16.23 -6.34
CA LEU A 164 -11.69 15.04 -5.57
C LEU A 164 -12.66 15.32 -4.42
N LEU A 165 -12.42 16.39 -3.65
CA LEU A 165 -13.35 16.80 -2.59
C LEU A 165 -14.75 17.08 -3.12
N ARG A 166 -14.87 17.74 -4.28
CA ARG A 166 -16.19 17.97 -4.92
C ARG A 166 -16.84 16.65 -5.33
N ALA A 167 -16.08 15.73 -5.90
CA ALA A 167 -16.59 14.40 -6.26
C ALA A 167 -17.06 13.60 -5.05
N MET A 168 -16.44 13.82 -3.87
CA MET A 168 -16.86 13.25 -2.60
C MET A 168 -18.05 13.99 -1.94
N GLY A 169 -18.63 15.00 -2.59
CA GLY A 169 -19.78 15.74 -2.11
C GLY A 169 -19.47 16.98 -1.26
N TRP A 170 -18.17 17.37 -1.14
CA TRP A 170 -17.82 18.58 -0.41
C TRP A 170 -17.97 19.84 -1.26
N HIS A 171 -18.44 20.91 -0.66
CA HIS A 171 -18.59 22.22 -1.29
C HIS A 171 -17.32 23.05 -1.06
N VAL A 172 -16.41 23.04 -2.06
CA VAL A 172 -15.16 23.82 -2.02
C VAL A 172 -15.47 25.29 -2.22
N VAL A 173 -15.28 26.08 -1.17
CA VAL A 173 -15.58 27.52 -1.14
C VAL A 173 -14.34 28.40 -1.26
N TYR A 174 -13.18 27.86 -0.97
CA TYR A 174 -11.92 28.56 -1.12
C TYR A 174 -10.85 27.58 -1.63
N LYS A 175 -10.07 28.03 -2.59
CA LYS A 175 -8.82 27.44 -3.04
C LYS A 175 -7.81 28.58 -3.14
N ALA A 176 -6.62 28.39 -2.58
CA ALA A 176 -5.58 29.38 -2.60
C ALA A 176 -5.11 29.67 -4.02
N ASP A 177 -4.92 30.94 -4.36
CA ASP A 177 -4.27 31.40 -5.57
C ASP A 177 -2.74 31.43 -5.37
N ASP A 178 -1.98 31.76 -6.43
CA ASP A 178 -0.52 31.90 -6.36
C ASP A 178 -0.12 33.04 -5.41
N GLY A 179 0.41 32.70 -4.24
CA GLY A 179 0.87 33.67 -3.24
C GLY A 179 1.14 33.08 -1.88
N ALA A 180 1.58 33.90 -0.95
CA ALA A 180 1.87 33.52 0.44
C ALA A 180 0.57 33.28 1.21
N ASP A 181 -0.03 32.12 0.97
CA ASP A 181 -1.21 31.69 1.69
C ASP A 181 -0.83 31.32 3.12
N ARG A 182 -1.61 31.75 4.06
CA ARG A 182 -1.45 31.43 5.47
C ARG A 182 -1.33 29.92 5.76
N GLY A 183 -0.94 29.12 4.71
CA GLY A 183 -0.65 27.70 4.76
C GLY A 183 -1.89 26.82 4.91
N LEU A 184 -3.00 27.24 4.32
CA LEU A 184 -4.19 26.43 4.05
C LEU A 184 -4.50 26.61 2.58
N ASP A 185 -4.65 25.48 1.87
CA ASP A 185 -4.76 25.50 0.41
C ASP A 185 -6.22 25.42 -0.04
N ILE A 186 -7.07 24.71 0.70
CA ILE A 186 -8.48 24.53 0.35
C ILE A 186 -9.33 24.61 1.62
N VAL A 187 -10.52 25.24 1.51
CA VAL A 187 -11.58 25.19 2.53
C VAL A 187 -12.85 24.67 1.87
N ALA A 188 -13.47 23.67 2.51
CA ALA A 188 -14.73 23.10 2.03
C ALA A 188 -15.71 22.86 3.17
N TYR A 189 -17.00 22.82 2.84
CA TYR A 189 -18.12 22.61 3.74
C TYR A 189 -18.89 21.36 3.33
N GLU A 190 -19.57 20.76 4.29
CA GLU A 190 -20.45 19.63 4.06
C GLU A 190 -21.74 20.06 3.31
N ASP A 191 -22.25 21.25 3.58
CA ASP A 191 -23.43 21.81 2.90
C ASP A 191 -23.08 23.07 2.08
N PRO A 192 -23.89 23.41 1.04
CA PRO A 192 -23.59 24.53 0.13
C PRO A 192 -23.52 25.91 0.79
N LEU A 193 -24.20 26.08 1.92
CA LEU A 193 -24.27 27.36 2.65
C LEU A 193 -23.24 27.43 3.78
N GLY A 194 -22.56 26.32 4.12
CA GLY A 194 -21.67 26.23 5.27
C GLY A 194 -22.37 26.46 6.60
N ALA A 195 -23.69 26.25 6.65
CA ALA A 195 -24.53 26.52 7.82
C ALA A 195 -24.65 25.30 8.73
N LYS A 196 -24.36 24.11 8.21
CA LYS A 196 -24.45 22.83 8.94
C LYS A 196 -23.22 21.98 8.68
N GLY A 197 -22.98 21.01 9.58
CA GLY A 197 -21.92 20.03 9.42
C GLY A 197 -20.52 20.57 9.68
N THR A 198 -19.55 19.86 9.16
CA THR A 198 -18.13 20.10 9.41
C THR A 198 -17.52 21.00 8.34
N ARG A 199 -16.69 21.95 8.77
CA ARG A 199 -15.77 22.65 7.88
C ARG A 199 -14.46 21.87 7.83
N ILE A 200 -13.97 21.57 6.63
CA ILE A 200 -12.64 21.01 6.44
C ILE A 200 -11.66 22.07 5.91
N LYS A 201 -10.47 22.05 6.46
CA LYS A 201 -9.33 22.86 6.03
C LYS A 201 -8.25 21.94 5.53
N VAL A 202 -7.86 22.07 4.27
CA VAL A 202 -6.94 21.15 3.60
C VAL A 202 -5.62 21.83 3.35
N GLN A 203 -4.55 21.16 3.76
CA GLN A 203 -3.17 21.49 3.42
C GLN A 203 -2.68 20.51 2.38
N VAL A 204 -2.19 21.00 1.25
CA VAL A 204 -1.65 20.18 0.15
C VAL A 204 -0.13 20.28 0.15
N LYS A 205 0.57 19.15 0.15
CA LYS A 205 2.04 19.07 0.11
C LYS A 205 2.46 18.14 -1.02
N ARG A 206 2.82 18.69 -2.17
CA ARG A 206 3.26 17.91 -3.35
C ARG A 206 4.69 17.39 -3.20
N TYR A 207 5.04 16.85 -2.04
CA TYR A 207 6.33 16.16 -1.91
C TYR A 207 6.22 14.80 -2.63
N SER A 208 7.19 14.49 -3.48
CA SER A 208 7.29 13.19 -4.16
C SER A 208 8.33 12.29 -3.49
N GLU A 209 9.39 12.86 -2.95
CA GLU A 209 10.50 12.12 -2.34
C GLU A 209 10.63 12.36 -0.84
N ALA A 210 10.41 13.60 -0.38
CA ALA A 210 10.53 13.93 1.04
C ALA A 210 9.25 13.56 1.81
N THR A 211 9.40 12.82 2.91
CA THR A 211 8.30 12.52 3.82
C THR A 211 7.81 13.75 4.56
N VAL A 212 6.51 13.81 4.84
CA VAL A 212 5.90 14.88 5.64
C VAL A 212 6.16 14.62 7.13
N ALA A 213 6.85 15.55 7.78
CA ALA A 213 7.22 15.47 9.20
C ALA A 213 6.15 16.04 10.14
N ALA A 214 6.31 15.81 11.44
CA ALA A 214 5.35 16.21 12.48
C ALA A 214 5.10 17.73 12.53
N ASP A 215 6.11 18.54 12.24
CA ASP A 215 6.01 20.01 12.24
C ASP A 215 4.95 20.54 11.26
N VAL A 216 4.73 19.85 10.12
CA VAL A 216 3.67 20.20 9.16
C VAL A 216 2.29 19.93 9.79
N VAL A 217 2.15 18.82 10.50
CA VAL A 217 0.92 18.45 11.20
C VAL A 217 0.60 19.49 12.29
N GLU A 218 1.58 19.83 13.11
CA GLU A 218 1.46 20.80 14.20
C GLU A 218 1.11 22.21 13.69
N ARG A 219 1.80 22.66 12.62
CA ARG A 219 1.46 23.94 11.96
C ARG A 219 0.08 23.95 11.35
N THR A 220 -0.39 22.82 10.83
CA THR A 220 -1.75 22.73 10.32
C THR A 220 -2.76 22.73 11.47
N ALA A 221 -2.49 21.96 12.54
CA ALA A 221 -3.32 21.94 13.75
C ALA A 221 -3.52 23.32 14.36
N SER A 222 -2.48 24.17 14.37
CA SER A 222 -2.57 25.55 14.93
C SER A 222 -3.54 26.49 14.18
N LYS A 223 -3.99 26.09 12.97
CA LYS A 223 -4.92 26.87 12.14
C LYS A 223 -6.35 26.36 12.20
N ILE A 224 -6.59 25.30 12.96
CA ILE A 224 -7.89 24.68 13.10
C ILE A 224 -8.60 25.25 14.31
N ASN A 225 -9.87 25.61 14.15
CA ASN A 225 -10.74 26.06 15.21
C ASN A 225 -11.64 24.92 15.70
N ASP A 226 -12.32 25.14 16.83
CA ASP A 226 -13.28 24.19 17.35
C ASP A 226 -14.40 23.92 16.32
N GLY A 227 -14.74 22.65 16.12
CA GLY A 227 -15.73 22.22 15.12
C GLY A 227 -15.19 22.07 13.70
N GLU A 228 -13.90 22.36 13.44
CA GLU A 228 -13.25 22.15 12.15
C GLU A 228 -12.41 20.88 12.13
N THR A 229 -12.15 20.38 10.94
CA THR A 229 -11.28 19.22 10.70
C THR A 229 -10.17 19.61 9.73
N ALA A 230 -8.94 19.18 10.01
CA ALA A 230 -7.84 19.30 9.07
C ALA A 230 -7.72 18.04 8.18
N VAL A 231 -7.35 18.26 6.92
CA VAL A 231 -6.93 17.21 6.01
C VAL A 231 -5.56 17.60 5.44
N ILE A 232 -4.57 16.74 5.56
CA ILE A 232 -3.24 16.95 4.96
C ILE A 232 -3.04 15.92 3.87
N VAL A 233 -2.83 16.38 2.63
CA VAL A 233 -2.67 15.55 1.44
C VAL A 233 -1.26 15.68 0.92
N THR A 234 -0.62 14.54 0.59
CA THR A 234 0.70 14.50 -0.03
C THR A 234 0.81 13.40 -1.08
N LEU A 235 1.73 13.53 -2.05
CA LEU A 235 2.09 12.43 -2.96
C LEU A 235 3.10 11.46 -2.34
N SER A 236 3.80 11.86 -1.28
CA SER A 236 4.74 11.01 -0.56
C SER A 236 4.06 10.30 0.62
N SER A 237 4.78 10.11 1.70
CA SER A 237 4.30 9.48 2.92
C SER A 237 4.46 10.40 4.12
N PHE A 238 3.91 10.00 5.27
CA PHE A 238 4.06 10.68 6.56
C PHE A 238 5.04 9.92 7.45
N THR A 239 5.89 10.62 8.18
CA THR A 239 6.74 10.01 9.20
C THR A 239 5.88 9.39 10.32
N LYS A 240 6.48 8.50 11.10
CA LYS A 240 5.83 7.92 12.28
C LYS A 240 5.40 9.00 13.27
N GLU A 241 6.25 9.98 13.49
CA GLU A 241 6.02 11.13 14.36
C GLU A 241 4.85 11.99 13.86
N ALA A 242 4.75 12.22 12.55
CA ALA A 242 3.62 12.93 11.95
C ALA A 242 2.29 12.20 12.18
N ARG A 243 2.27 10.86 12.03
CA ARG A 243 1.09 10.04 12.29
C ARG A 243 0.70 10.07 13.78
N LEU A 244 1.69 10.04 14.69
CA LEU A 244 1.46 10.18 16.12
C LEU A 244 0.92 11.58 16.46
N SER A 245 1.54 12.64 15.94
CA SER A 245 1.09 14.03 16.15
C SER A 245 -0.36 14.24 15.67
N ALA A 246 -0.74 13.67 14.52
CA ALA A 246 -2.12 13.74 14.02
C ALA A 246 -3.10 12.99 14.92
N ARG A 247 -2.73 11.80 15.38
CA ARG A 247 -3.56 10.96 16.26
C ARG A 247 -3.78 11.60 17.63
N ASP A 248 -2.71 12.15 18.20
CA ASP A 248 -2.71 12.68 19.57
C ASP A 248 -3.14 14.17 19.63
N SER A 249 -3.44 14.78 18.46
CA SER A 249 -3.94 16.15 18.37
C SER A 249 -5.33 16.29 19.00
N LYS A 250 -5.57 17.41 19.67
CA LYS A 250 -6.92 17.77 20.16
C LYS A 250 -7.93 18.01 19.04
N TYR A 251 -7.45 18.34 17.85
CA TYR A 251 -8.29 18.50 16.65
C TYR A 251 -8.30 17.24 15.80
N ARG A 252 -9.38 17.04 15.06
CA ARG A 252 -9.46 15.95 14.08
C ARG A 252 -8.56 16.27 12.89
N ILE A 253 -7.55 15.44 12.66
CA ILE A 253 -6.60 15.57 11.53
C ILE A 253 -6.58 14.27 10.74
N THR A 254 -6.91 14.35 9.46
CA THR A 254 -6.85 13.24 8.52
C THR A 254 -5.60 13.38 7.64
N LEU A 255 -4.83 12.30 7.52
CA LEU A 255 -3.64 12.23 6.67
C LEU A 255 -3.95 11.38 5.44
N ILE A 256 -3.73 11.94 4.24
CA ILE A 256 -3.91 11.28 2.95
C ILE A 256 -2.54 11.27 2.26
N ASP A 257 -1.87 10.13 2.28
CA ASP A 257 -0.61 9.91 1.56
C ASP A 257 -0.85 9.55 0.10
N GLY A 258 0.24 9.43 -0.68
CA GLY A 258 0.16 9.20 -2.11
C GLY A 258 -0.55 7.89 -2.48
N ASN A 259 -0.42 6.84 -1.68
CA ASN A 259 -1.13 5.59 -1.92
C ASN A 259 -2.64 5.79 -1.71
N ARG A 260 -3.00 6.36 -0.56
CA ARG A 260 -4.41 6.61 -0.24
C ARG A 260 -5.07 7.59 -1.21
N LEU A 261 -4.32 8.58 -1.71
CA LEU A 261 -4.84 9.53 -2.70
C LEU A 261 -5.18 8.86 -4.04
N ILE A 262 -4.37 7.89 -4.48
CA ILE A 262 -4.59 7.16 -5.74
C ILE A 262 -5.75 6.17 -5.63
N GLU A 263 -6.02 5.66 -4.42
CA GLU A 263 -7.16 4.76 -4.14
C GLU A 263 -8.52 5.49 -4.11
N LEU A 264 -8.51 6.81 -3.82
CA LEU A 264 -9.72 7.64 -3.75
C LEU A 264 -10.20 8.07 -5.13
#